data_078872ee6cf7677708a5b2353a4e858e
#
_entry.id   078872ee6cf7677708a5b2353a4e858e
#
_cell.length_a   1.000
_cell.length_b   1.000
_cell.length_c   1.000
_cell.angle_alpha   90.00
_cell.angle_beta   90.00
_cell.angle_gamma   90.00
#
_symmetry.space_group_name_H-M   'P 1'
#
loop_
_entity.id
_entity.type
_entity.pdbx_description
1 polymer ?
#
loop_
_entity_poly.entity_id
_entity_poly.type
_entity_poly.pdbx_seq_one_letter_code
_entity_poly.pdbx_strand_id
1 'polypeptide(L)'
;MDKNEQLSRRGFVAGSAAAGTVAALAGTVPAFAKGKKKAADGKVRARAAFDASGELKPFEFERRPMGDDDIVIDIKFASVCHSDIHQERGDWGPQQYPQVPGHEIVGIVSAVGRNVTTFKVGDRAGVGCMVDSCMDCPSCDH
;
A
#
# COMPACT_ATOMS: atom_id res chain seq x y z
N MET A 1 35.59 21.65 -23.99
CA MET A 1 35.78 21.44 -22.54
C MET A 1 34.47 21.77 -21.91
N ASP A 2 33.66 20.72 -21.63
CA ASP A 2 32.75 20.77 -20.50
C ASP A 2 32.22 19.35 -20.24
N LYS A 3 32.61 18.81 -19.10
CA LYS A 3 32.22 17.43 -18.72
C LYS A 3 30.98 17.52 -17.84
N ASN A 4 29.87 17.20 -18.42
CA ASN A 4 28.59 17.03 -17.71
C ASN A 4 28.66 15.77 -16.84
N GLU A 5 29.04 15.95 -15.60
CA GLU A 5 29.10 14.86 -14.61
C GLU A 5 27.68 14.54 -14.13
N GLN A 6 27.07 13.54 -14.76
CA GLN A 6 25.78 13.00 -14.30
C GLN A 6 25.97 12.28 -12.96
N LEU A 7 25.54 12.93 -11.89
CA LEU A 7 25.43 12.31 -10.56
C LEU A 7 24.43 11.15 -10.63
N SER A 8 24.95 9.94 -10.70
CA SER A 8 24.17 8.72 -10.62
C SER A 8 23.56 8.56 -9.21
N ARG A 9 22.27 8.23 -9.16
CA ARG A 9 21.55 7.93 -7.90
C ARG A 9 22.21 6.83 -7.03
N ARG A 10 23.14 6.06 -7.57
CA ARG A 10 23.93 5.06 -6.87
C ARG A 10 25.13 5.63 -6.11
N GLY A 11 25.58 6.86 -6.41
CA GLY A 11 26.73 7.50 -5.75
C GLY A 11 26.41 8.13 -4.38
N PHE A 12 25.15 8.31 -4.05
CA PHE A 12 24.74 8.99 -2.81
C PHE A 12 24.84 8.09 -1.55
N VAL A 13 25.00 6.78 -1.69
CA VAL A 13 25.02 5.83 -0.56
C VAL A 13 26.44 5.45 -0.11
N ALA A 14 27.49 5.83 -0.86
CA ALA A 14 28.85 5.34 -0.64
C ALA A 14 29.80 6.29 0.11
N GLY A 15 29.31 7.37 0.68
CA GLY A 15 30.18 8.40 1.27
C GLY A 15 29.84 8.80 2.70
N SER A 16 29.95 7.90 3.69
CA SER A 16 30.06 8.29 5.10
C SER A 16 30.52 7.10 5.98
N ALA A 17 31.77 6.71 5.82
CA ALA A 17 32.44 5.92 6.85
C ALA A 17 33.34 6.85 7.67
N ALA A 18 32.76 7.59 8.61
CA ALA A 18 33.48 8.23 9.70
C ALA A 18 33.31 7.34 10.94
N ALA A 19 34.41 6.74 11.39
CA ALA A 19 34.45 5.98 12.62
C ALA A 19 34.23 6.89 13.82
N GLY A 20 33.00 6.94 14.30
CA GLY A 20 32.61 7.51 15.58
C GLY A 20 32.11 6.39 16.48
N THR A 21 32.84 6.14 17.58
CA THR A 21 32.39 5.26 18.67
C THR A 21 31.09 5.81 19.24
N VAL A 22 29.97 5.22 18.83
CA VAL A 22 28.66 5.49 19.42
C VAL A 22 28.44 4.49 20.54
N ALA A 23 28.42 5.00 21.79
CA ALA A 23 27.97 4.25 22.94
C ALA A 23 26.55 3.72 22.66
N ALA A 24 26.38 2.40 22.76
CA ALA A 24 25.10 1.74 22.62
C ALA A 24 24.18 2.13 23.78
N LEU A 25 23.34 3.14 23.55
CA LEU A 25 22.13 3.32 24.33
C LEU A 25 21.16 2.23 23.87
N ALA A 26 21.06 1.17 24.65
CA ALA A 26 20.04 0.14 24.49
C ALA A 26 18.65 0.78 24.77
N GLY A 27 18.15 1.52 23.80
CA GLY A 27 16.76 1.98 23.79
C GLY A 27 15.87 0.75 23.56
N THR A 28 15.12 0.35 24.57
CA THR A 28 14.07 -0.65 24.47
C THR A 28 13.04 -0.15 23.46
N VAL A 29 13.08 -0.69 22.25
CA VAL A 29 11.98 -0.50 21.28
C VAL A 29 10.72 -1.04 21.94
N PRO A 30 9.66 -0.25 22.10
CA PRO A 30 8.44 -0.78 22.68
C PRO A 30 7.98 -1.96 21.82
N ALA A 31 7.84 -3.13 22.43
CA ALA A 31 7.27 -4.28 21.80
C ALA A 31 5.87 -3.89 21.29
N PHE A 32 5.70 -3.91 19.97
CA PHE A 32 4.37 -3.75 19.39
C PHE A 32 3.48 -4.82 20.01
N ALA A 33 2.50 -4.39 20.79
CA ALA A 33 1.55 -5.26 21.43
C ALA A 33 0.98 -6.20 20.37
N LYS A 34 1.04 -7.51 20.63
CA LYS A 34 0.39 -8.53 19.80
C LYS A 34 -1.10 -8.23 19.77
N GLY A 35 -1.53 -7.46 18.79
CA GLY A 35 -2.93 -7.22 18.52
C GLY A 35 -3.61 -8.57 18.37
N LYS A 36 -4.66 -8.82 19.15
CA LYS A 36 -5.52 -9.98 18.99
C LYS A 36 -5.93 -10.07 17.52
N LYS A 37 -5.68 -11.19 16.86
CA LYS A 37 -6.18 -11.51 15.53
C LYS A 37 -7.71 -11.37 15.57
N LYS A 38 -8.23 -10.22 15.13
CA LYS A 38 -9.61 -10.09 14.77
C LYS A 38 -9.71 -10.81 13.44
N ALA A 39 -10.36 -11.96 13.40
CA ALA A 39 -10.80 -12.55 12.15
C ALA A 39 -11.50 -11.44 11.38
N ALA A 40 -11.07 -11.18 10.14
CA ALA A 40 -11.73 -10.22 9.31
C ALA A 40 -13.17 -10.73 9.12
N ASP A 41 -14.13 -10.08 9.76
CA ASP A 41 -15.57 -10.34 9.60
C ASP A 41 -16.08 -9.85 8.23
N GLY A 42 -15.17 -9.63 7.29
CA GLY A 42 -15.44 -9.18 5.93
C GLY A 42 -15.78 -7.69 5.83
N LYS A 43 -16.16 -7.04 6.94
CA LYS A 43 -16.56 -5.64 6.96
C LYS A 43 -15.37 -4.71 7.03
N VAL A 44 -15.32 -3.76 6.11
CA VAL A 44 -14.28 -2.72 6.02
C VAL A 44 -14.92 -1.36 6.20
N ARG A 45 -14.32 -0.53 7.08
CA ARG A 45 -14.68 0.87 7.25
C ARG A 45 -13.81 1.74 6.34
N ALA A 46 -14.45 2.67 5.64
CA ALA A 46 -13.83 3.56 4.69
C ALA A 46 -14.44 4.96 4.72
N ARG A 47 -13.92 5.83 3.90
CA ARG A 47 -14.55 7.08 3.47
C ARG A 47 -14.84 6.94 1.98
N ALA A 48 -16.06 7.27 1.55
CA ALA A 48 -16.47 7.17 0.15
C ALA A 48 -17.10 8.46 -0.33
N ALA A 49 -16.89 8.76 -1.61
CA ALA A 49 -17.65 9.74 -2.36
C ALA A 49 -18.94 9.10 -2.86
N PHE A 50 -20.06 9.78 -2.73
CA PHE A 50 -21.37 9.33 -3.19
C PHE A 50 -21.84 10.06 -4.45
N ASP A 51 -21.10 11.08 -4.85
CA ASP A 51 -21.30 11.89 -6.04
C ASP A 51 -20.00 12.63 -6.39
N ALA A 52 -19.99 13.41 -7.45
CA ALA A 52 -18.83 14.15 -7.95
C ALA A 52 -18.47 15.42 -7.15
N SER A 53 -19.07 15.63 -5.97
CA SER A 53 -18.84 16.85 -5.16
C SER A 53 -17.49 16.90 -4.45
N GLY A 54 -16.83 15.76 -4.30
CA GLY A 54 -15.60 15.63 -3.51
C GLY A 54 -15.82 15.43 -2.01
N GLU A 55 -17.09 15.37 -1.56
CA GLU A 55 -17.40 15.15 -0.16
C GLU A 55 -17.27 13.66 0.21
N LEU A 56 -16.35 13.33 1.11
CA LEU A 56 -16.15 11.97 1.59
C LEU A 56 -16.92 11.70 2.88
N LYS A 57 -17.85 10.74 2.84
CA LYS A 57 -18.68 10.33 3.98
C LYS A 57 -18.26 8.97 4.53
N PRO A 58 -18.55 8.66 5.81
CA PRO A 58 -18.31 7.32 6.36
C PRO A 58 -19.04 6.25 5.54
N PHE A 59 -18.35 5.16 5.26
CA PHE A 59 -18.87 4.06 4.46
C PHE A 59 -18.37 2.73 5.00
N GLU A 60 -19.21 1.73 4.97
CA GLU A 60 -18.87 0.35 5.33
C GLU A 60 -19.27 -0.58 4.18
N PHE A 61 -18.40 -1.52 3.86
CA PHE A 61 -18.66 -2.52 2.83
C PHE A 61 -18.03 -3.85 3.18
N GLU A 62 -18.45 -4.89 2.51
CA GLU A 62 -17.87 -6.22 2.63
C GLU A 62 -16.88 -6.46 1.49
N ARG A 63 -15.72 -7.00 1.83
CA ARG A 63 -14.76 -7.46 0.84
C ARG A 63 -15.13 -8.86 0.35
N ARG A 64 -14.77 -9.18 -0.87
CA ARG A 64 -14.82 -10.56 -1.35
C ARG A 64 -14.00 -11.48 -0.44
N PRO A 65 -14.33 -12.76 -0.33
CA PRO A 65 -13.47 -13.72 0.33
C PRO A 65 -12.06 -13.72 -0.27
N MET A 66 -11.06 -13.99 0.57
CA MET A 66 -9.68 -14.14 0.14
C MET A 66 -9.54 -15.36 -0.77
N GLY A 67 -8.94 -15.19 -1.94
CA GLY A 67 -8.58 -16.26 -2.86
C GLY A 67 -7.24 -16.89 -2.52
N ASP A 68 -6.87 -17.90 -3.30
CA ASP A 68 -5.65 -18.67 -3.07
C ASP A 68 -4.36 -17.90 -3.35
N ASP A 69 -4.42 -16.91 -4.24
CA ASP A 69 -3.28 -16.09 -4.66
C ASP A 69 -3.30 -14.70 -4.02
N ASP A 70 -4.23 -14.45 -3.12
CA ASP A 70 -4.38 -13.14 -2.46
C ASP A 70 -3.53 -13.01 -1.19
N ILE A 71 -3.26 -11.76 -0.83
CA ILE A 71 -2.86 -11.38 0.53
C ILE A 71 -3.89 -10.43 1.13
N VAL A 72 -4.06 -10.51 2.45
CA VAL A 72 -4.86 -9.54 3.22
C VAL A 72 -3.91 -8.64 3.99
N ILE A 73 -4.10 -7.33 3.85
CA ILE A 73 -3.27 -6.31 4.49
C ILE A 73 -4.09 -5.54 5.52
N ASP A 74 -3.63 -5.53 6.77
CA ASP A 74 -4.10 -4.60 7.77
C ASP A 74 -3.53 -3.22 7.48
N ILE A 75 -4.32 -2.37 6.84
CA ILE A 75 -3.91 -1.04 6.38
C ILE A 75 -3.52 -0.17 7.57
N LYS A 76 -2.33 0.43 7.51
CA LYS A 76 -1.83 1.40 8.49
C LYS A 76 -1.86 2.82 7.95
N PHE A 77 -1.61 2.96 6.65
CA PHE A 77 -1.62 4.24 5.95
C PHE A 77 -2.29 4.03 4.59
N ALA A 78 -3.15 4.96 4.22
CA ALA A 78 -3.71 5.09 2.89
C ALA A 78 -3.61 6.56 2.48
N SER A 79 -3.14 6.83 1.29
CA SER A 79 -3.06 8.18 0.75
C SER A 79 -3.85 8.33 -0.54
N VAL A 80 -4.26 9.56 -0.80
CA VAL A 80 -4.99 9.95 -1.99
C VAL A 80 -3.99 10.49 -3.01
N CYS A 81 -3.99 9.94 -4.20
CA CYS A 81 -3.26 10.42 -5.35
C CYS A 81 -4.14 11.39 -6.17
N HIS A 82 -3.55 12.13 -7.07
CA HIS A 82 -4.31 13.03 -7.96
C HIS A 82 -5.31 12.29 -8.84
N SER A 83 -5.00 11.05 -9.23
CA SER A 83 -5.92 10.20 -9.99
C SER A 83 -7.20 9.82 -9.22
N ASP A 84 -7.14 9.68 -7.90
CA ASP A 84 -8.34 9.47 -7.08
C ASP A 84 -9.29 10.65 -7.19
N ILE A 85 -8.76 11.88 -7.23
CA ILE A 85 -9.54 13.11 -7.33
C ILE A 85 -10.25 13.17 -8.70
N HIS A 86 -9.54 12.87 -9.78
CA HIS A 86 -10.13 12.82 -11.12
C HIS A 86 -11.19 11.73 -11.24
N GLN A 87 -10.91 10.57 -10.66
CA GLN A 87 -11.84 9.45 -10.67
C GLN A 87 -13.12 9.79 -9.91
N GLU A 88 -12.98 10.35 -8.72
CA GLU A 88 -14.08 10.70 -7.84
C GLU A 88 -14.97 11.80 -8.46
N ARG A 89 -14.37 12.79 -9.12
CA ARG A 89 -15.09 13.90 -9.79
C ARG A 89 -15.69 13.53 -11.13
N GLY A 90 -15.32 12.38 -11.70
CA GLY A 90 -15.78 11.97 -13.02
C GLY A 90 -15.11 12.71 -14.17
N ASP A 91 -13.91 13.26 -13.96
CA ASP A 91 -13.17 14.02 -14.98
C ASP A 91 -12.79 13.16 -16.20
N TRP A 92 -12.71 11.85 -16.02
CA TRP A 92 -12.38 10.89 -17.07
C TRP A 92 -13.60 10.17 -17.68
N GLY A 93 -14.80 10.57 -17.26
CA GLY A 93 -16.06 10.02 -17.75
C GLY A 93 -17.02 9.63 -16.63
N PRO A 94 -18.19 9.11 -16.98
CA PRO A 94 -19.21 8.73 -16.01
C PRO A 94 -18.69 7.72 -14.98
N GLN A 95 -18.97 7.99 -13.70
CA GLN A 95 -18.50 7.15 -12.58
C GLN A 95 -19.67 6.44 -11.90
N GLN A 96 -19.35 5.30 -11.29
CA GLN A 96 -20.26 4.59 -10.40
C GLN A 96 -19.93 4.93 -8.95
N TYR A 97 -20.91 5.35 -8.20
CA TYR A 97 -20.79 5.63 -6.78
C TYR A 97 -21.50 4.55 -5.93
N PRO A 98 -21.09 4.33 -4.67
CA PRO A 98 -20.04 5.03 -3.93
C PRO A 98 -18.61 4.61 -4.35
N GLN A 99 -17.66 5.56 -4.32
CA GLN A 99 -16.25 5.31 -4.57
C GLN A 99 -15.42 5.55 -3.32
N VAL A 100 -14.49 4.63 -3.04
CA VAL A 100 -13.51 4.74 -1.94
C VAL A 100 -12.16 5.13 -2.53
N PRO A 101 -11.74 6.40 -2.42
CA PRO A 101 -10.45 6.85 -2.88
C PRO A 101 -9.31 6.40 -1.95
N GLY A 102 -8.08 6.52 -2.42
CA GLY A 102 -6.88 6.20 -1.63
C GLY A 102 -6.26 4.87 -2.00
N HIS A 103 -5.71 4.76 -3.21
CA HIS A 103 -5.12 3.53 -3.71
C HIS A 103 -3.64 3.35 -3.36
N GLU A 104 -2.99 4.32 -2.73
CA GLU A 104 -1.62 4.18 -2.23
C GLU A 104 -1.66 3.70 -0.78
N ILE A 105 -1.44 2.41 -0.58
CA ILE A 105 -1.69 1.73 0.70
C ILE A 105 -0.41 1.11 1.23
N VAL A 106 -0.20 1.22 2.53
CA VAL A 106 0.86 0.50 3.26
C VAL A 106 0.28 -0.13 4.52
N GLY A 107 0.67 -1.36 4.78
CA GLY A 107 0.20 -2.08 5.96
C GLY A 107 1.00 -3.32 6.29
N ILE A 108 0.40 -4.17 7.11
CA ILE A 108 0.98 -5.43 7.56
C ILE A 108 0.12 -6.57 7.01
N VAL A 109 0.77 -7.56 6.42
CA VAL A 109 0.10 -8.76 5.94
C VAL A 109 -0.51 -9.51 7.13
N SER A 110 -1.82 -9.70 7.11
CA SER A 110 -2.58 -10.39 8.16
C SER A 110 -3.01 -11.79 7.77
N ALA A 111 -3.13 -12.07 6.47
CA ALA A 111 -3.37 -13.41 5.94
C ALA A 111 -2.75 -13.54 4.54
N VAL A 112 -2.46 -14.77 4.14
CA VAL A 112 -1.95 -15.13 2.80
C VAL A 112 -2.72 -16.32 2.27
N GLY A 113 -2.99 -16.33 0.97
CA GLY A 113 -3.57 -17.45 0.26
C GLY A 113 -2.59 -18.62 0.15
N ARG A 114 -3.10 -19.79 -0.14
CA ARG A 114 -2.30 -21.05 -0.14
C ARG A 114 -1.20 -21.08 -1.20
N ASN A 115 -1.35 -20.35 -2.29
CA ASN A 115 -0.36 -20.30 -3.38
C ASN A 115 0.68 -19.18 -3.19
N VAL A 116 0.48 -18.29 -2.22
CA VAL A 116 1.36 -17.14 -2.00
C VAL A 116 2.67 -17.59 -1.35
N THR A 117 3.77 -17.41 -2.05
CA THR A 117 5.12 -17.76 -1.59
C THR A 117 6.01 -16.56 -1.29
N THR A 118 5.65 -15.38 -1.82
CA THR A 118 6.46 -14.15 -1.73
C THR A 118 6.22 -13.34 -0.45
N PHE A 119 5.11 -13.59 0.23
CA PHE A 119 4.73 -12.91 1.47
C PHE A 119 4.38 -13.91 2.57
N LYS A 120 4.56 -13.48 3.81
CA LYS A 120 4.09 -14.18 5.00
C LYS A 120 3.38 -13.21 5.95
N VAL A 121 2.57 -13.75 6.83
CA VAL A 121 1.88 -12.97 7.88
C VAL A 121 2.91 -12.23 8.74
N GLY A 122 2.71 -10.92 8.89
CA GLY A 122 3.59 -10.03 9.62
C GLY A 122 4.53 -9.21 8.74
N ASP A 123 4.65 -9.51 7.45
CA ASP A 123 5.45 -8.71 6.52
C ASP A 123 4.82 -7.34 6.30
N ARG A 124 5.66 -6.37 5.95
CA ARG A 124 5.18 -5.08 5.44
C ARG A 124 4.86 -5.22 3.96
N ALA A 125 3.71 -4.74 3.56
CA ALA A 125 3.30 -4.72 2.17
C ALA A 125 2.70 -3.38 1.80
N GLY A 126 2.86 -3.01 0.54
CA GLY A 126 2.25 -1.82 -0.06
C GLY A 126 1.48 -2.19 -1.30
N VAL A 127 0.46 -1.40 -1.62
CA VAL A 127 -0.32 -1.50 -2.84
C VAL A 127 -0.24 -0.17 -3.55
N GLY A 128 0.10 -0.20 -4.83
CA GLY A 128 0.04 0.95 -5.72
C GLY A 128 -1.24 0.98 -6.54
N CYS A 129 -1.19 1.61 -7.71
CA CYS A 129 -2.36 1.77 -8.58
C CYS A 129 -2.79 0.47 -9.29
N MET A 130 -1.95 -0.54 -9.36
CA MET A 130 -2.28 -1.85 -9.94
C MET A 130 -2.37 -2.90 -8.84
N VAL A 131 -3.53 -3.50 -8.68
CA VAL A 131 -3.83 -4.46 -7.60
C VAL A 131 -4.04 -5.88 -8.12
N ASP A 132 -4.17 -6.03 -9.43
CA ASP A 132 -4.44 -7.33 -10.06
C ASP A 132 -3.93 -7.36 -11.50
N SER A 133 -3.69 -8.55 -12.02
CA SER A 133 -3.33 -8.79 -13.40
C SER A 133 -3.81 -10.18 -13.82
N CYS A 134 -3.86 -10.45 -15.13
CA CYS A 134 -4.27 -11.77 -15.61
C CYS A 134 -3.20 -12.84 -15.38
N MET A 135 -1.96 -12.48 -15.05
CA MET A 135 -0.82 -13.35 -14.77
C MET A 135 -0.45 -14.31 -15.94
N ASP A 136 -1.02 -14.12 -17.13
CA ASP A 136 -0.94 -15.06 -18.26
C ASP A 136 -0.86 -14.36 -19.63
N CYS A 137 -0.39 -13.13 -19.68
CA CYS A 137 -0.23 -12.43 -20.96
C CYS A 137 1.19 -11.87 -21.12
N PRO A 138 1.63 -11.58 -22.36
CA PRO A 138 2.98 -11.06 -22.61
C PRO A 138 3.33 -9.80 -21.81
N SER A 139 2.34 -9.00 -21.40
CA SER A 139 2.56 -7.83 -20.56
C SER A 139 2.77 -8.17 -19.08
N CYS A 140 2.40 -9.38 -18.65
CA CYS A 140 2.63 -9.85 -17.28
C CYS A 140 3.99 -10.56 -17.16
N ASP A 141 4.58 -11.03 -18.28
CA ASP A 141 5.84 -11.78 -18.32
C ASP A 141 7.08 -10.87 -18.31
N HIS A 142 6.91 -9.56 -18.32
CA HIS A 142 7.93 -8.52 -18.28
C HIS A 142 7.89 -7.73 -16.96
#